data_07acfe82972adb24c37a1eb3fc86c316
#
_entry.id   07acfe82972adb24c37a1eb3fc86c316
#
_cell.length_a   1.000
_cell.length_b   1.000
_cell.length_c   1.000
_cell.angle_alpha   90.00
_cell.angle_beta   90.00
_cell.angle_gamma   90.00
#
_symmetry.space_group_name_H-M   'P 1'
#
loop_
_entity.id
_entity.type
_entity.pdbx_description
1 polymer ?
#
loop_
_entity_poly.entity_id
_entity_poly.type
_entity_poly.pdbx_seq_one_letter_code
_entity_poly.pdbx_strand_id
1 'polypeptide(L)'
;NGDIVVLHGCCHNPTGANLSKDQWNIISELLLEKEAIPFIDIAYQGFGEGIEEDAFGTRLLANKFPEMFIAASCSKNFGIYRERCGIVMAISKNPDISIITQGNLSYVNRQNFSFPPDHGARLVTMVLRDADLRADWASELEQVRIGMLDARTHLAEALRTECNSDRFDFLAHHRGMFSRLGATEEQVNRLGPFKEVP
;
A
#
# COMPACT_ATOMS: atom_id res chain seq x y z
N ASN A 1 -11.17 12.23 20.63
CA ASN A 1 -10.10 13.17 20.23
C ASN A 1 -8.75 12.48 20.37
N GLY A 2 -7.89 12.55 19.35
CA GLY A 2 -6.55 11.97 19.36
C GLY A 2 -6.50 10.47 19.03
N ASP A 3 -7.60 9.87 18.58
CA ASP A 3 -7.61 8.50 18.09
C ASP A 3 -6.77 8.38 16.82
N ILE A 4 -6.01 7.29 16.68
CA ILE A 4 -5.24 7.00 15.49
C ILE A 4 -6.06 6.11 14.57
N VAL A 5 -6.26 6.55 13.33
CA VAL A 5 -6.98 5.80 12.30
C VAL A 5 -6.00 5.30 11.26
N VAL A 6 -5.83 3.97 11.19
CA VAL A 6 -4.96 3.31 10.23
C VAL A 6 -5.71 3.09 8.92
N LEU A 7 -5.12 3.57 7.82
CA LEU A 7 -5.66 3.43 6.47
C LEU A 7 -4.59 2.87 5.54
N HIS A 8 -4.95 1.95 4.65
CA HIS A 8 -4.06 1.56 3.56
C HIS A 8 -4.06 2.64 2.48
N GLY A 9 -2.88 3.09 2.06
CA GLY A 9 -2.74 4.13 1.03
C GLY A 9 -3.26 3.69 -0.34
N CYS A 10 -3.06 2.41 -0.68
CA CYS A 10 -3.55 1.75 -1.89
C CYS A 10 -3.57 0.24 -1.71
N CYS A 11 -4.24 -0.48 -2.62
CA CYS A 11 -4.20 -1.94 -2.74
C CYS A 11 -4.45 -2.67 -1.41
N HIS A 12 -5.60 -2.42 -0.79
CA HIS A 12 -5.90 -2.93 0.54
C HIS A 12 -5.69 -4.46 0.66
N ASN A 13 -4.85 -4.86 1.60
CA ASN A 13 -4.67 -6.26 1.96
C ASN A 13 -5.65 -6.63 3.11
N PRO A 14 -6.57 -7.61 2.93
CA PRO A 14 -6.59 -8.64 1.90
C PRO A 14 -7.61 -8.43 0.76
N THR A 15 -8.33 -7.32 0.70
CA THR A 15 -9.51 -7.21 -0.16
C THR A 15 -9.21 -6.80 -1.60
N GLY A 16 -8.12 -6.07 -1.85
CA GLY A 16 -7.82 -5.44 -3.13
C GLY A 16 -8.62 -4.17 -3.41
N ALA A 17 -9.51 -3.76 -2.50
CA ALA A 17 -10.29 -2.54 -2.66
C ALA A 17 -9.39 -1.29 -2.55
N ASN A 18 -9.65 -0.32 -3.43
CA ASN A 18 -9.04 1.01 -3.36
C ASN A 18 -10.12 2.05 -3.07
N LEU A 19 -9.76 3.05 -2.29
CA LEU A 19 -10.59 4.24 -2.13
C LEU A 19 -10.48 5.11 -3.37
N SER A 20 -11.62 5.58 -3.89
CA SER A 20 -11.63 6.61 -4.93
C SER A 20 -11.16 7.97 -4.39
N LYS A 21 -10.82 8.90 -5.30
CA LYS A 21 -10.46 10.26 -4.90
C LYS A 21 -11.55 10.95 -4.09
N ASP A 22 -12.83 10.73 -4.44
CA ASP A 22 -13.97 11.27 -3.71
C ASP A 22 -14.10 10.67 -2.31
N GLN A 23 -13.91 9.35 -2.20
CA GLN A 23 -13.90 8.67 -0.89
C GLN A 23 -12.75 9.16 -0.02
N TRP A 24 -11.55 9.40 -0.58
CA TRP A 24 -10.44 10.00 0.15
C TRP A 24 -10.78 11.41 0.68
N ASN A 25 -11.47 12.24 -0.13
CA ASN A 25 -11.93 13.55 0.32
C ASN A 25 -12.93 13.41 1.47
N ILE A 26 -13.96 12.56 1.34
CA ILE A 26 -14.96 12.31 2.39
C ILE A 26 -14.29 11.84 3.68
N ILE A 27 -13.39 10.87 3.60
CA ILE A 27 -12.64 10.36 4.76
C ILE A 27 -11.81 11.47 5.39
N SER A 28 -11.15 12.30 4.59
CA SER A 28 -10.34 13.39 5.12
C SER A 28 -11.17 14.39 5.94
N GLU A 29 -12.35 14.76 5.47
CA GLU A 29 -13.25 15.67 6.20
C GLU A 29 -13.76 15.00 7.50
N LEU A 30 -14.12 13.72 7.43
CA LEU A 30 -14.57 12.98 8.61
C LEU A 30 -13.47 12.89 9.68
N LEU A 31 -12.24 12.61 9.28
CA LEU A 31 -11.11 12.54 10.21
C LEU A 31 -10.81 13.90 10.86
N LEU A 32 -10.94 15.00 10.09
CA LEU A 32 -10.81 16.36 10.64
C LEU A 32 -11.92 16.66 11.65
N GLU A 33 -13.18 16.35 11.31
CA GLU A 33 -14.33 16.54 12.21
C GLU A 33 -14.15 15.77 13.55
N LYS A 34 -13.58 14.58 13.48
CA LYS A 34 -13.34 13.72 14.66
C LYS A 34 -12.03 14.02 15.38
N GLU A 35 -11.25 14.97 14.90
CA GLU A 35 -9.90 15.29 15.43
C GLU A 35 -9.02 14.03 15.54
N ALA A 36 -9.15 13.12 14.56
CA ALA A 36 -8.38 11.88 14.49
C ALA A 36 -7.04 12.10 13.81
N ILE A 37 -6.04 11.32 14.18
CA ILE A 37 -4.70 11.35 13.60
C ILE A 37 -4.61 10.25 12.52
N PRO A 38 -4.41 10.60 11.23
CA PRO A 38 -4.24 9.61 10.18
C PRO A 38 -2.92 8.85 10.34
N PHE A 39 -2.98 7.53 10.14
CA PHE A 39 -1.80 6.70 9.97
C PHE A 39 -1.93 5.92 8.67
N ILE A 40 -1.14 6.26 7.68
CA ILE A 40 -1.15 5.62 6.37
C ILE A 40 -0.12 4.50 6.32
N ASP A 41 -0.59 3.28 6.00
CA ASP A 41 0.25 2.16 5.59
C ASP A 41 0.25 2.07 4.06
N ILE A 42 1.41 2.29 3.44
CA ILE A 42 1.57 2.23 1.99
C ILE A 42 2.65 1.22 1.61
N ALA A 43 2.24 -0.04 1.56
CA ALA A 43 3.12 -1.16 1.23
C ALA A 43 3.09 -1.55 -0.26
N TYR A 44 2.14 -1.02 -1.05
CA TYR A 44 1.87 -1.47 -2.41
C TYR A 44 1.85 -0.32 -3.42
N GLN A 45 2.53 0.78 -3.15
CA GLN A 45 2.61 1.92 -4.05
C GLN A 45 3.22 1.50 -5.41
N GLY A 46 2.52 1.84 -6.48
CA GLY A 46 2.85 1.47 -7.85
C GLY A 46 2.11 0.24 -8.37
N PHE A 47 1.35 -0.48 -7.52
CA PHE A 47 0.57 -1.65 -7.94
C PHE A 47 -0.92 -1.39 -8.15
N GLY A 48 -1.39 -0.19 -7.82
CA GLY A 48 -2.78 0.21 -8.00
C GLY A 48 -3.03 0.87 -9.35
N GLU A 49 -3.01 2.19 -9.35
CA GLU A 49 -3.22 3.01 -10.55
C GLU A 49 -1.90 3.61 -11.09
N GLY A 50 -0.81 3.47 -10.35
CA GLY A 50 0.52 3.99 -10.69
C GLY A 50 1.24 4.57 -9.47
N ILE A 51 2.54 4.85 -9.60
CA ILE A 51 3.38 5.33 -8.50
C ILE A 51 2.85 6.66 -7.93
N GLU A 52 2.45 7.59 -8.80
CA GLU A 52 1.98 8.91 -8.41
C GLU A 52 0.52 8.90 -7.94
N GLU A 53 -0.33 8.15 -8.63
CA GLU A 53 -1.76 8.01 -8.36
C GLU A 53 -2.00 7.34 -7.01
N ASP A 54 -1.24 6.30 -6.70
CA ASP A 54 -1.35 5.56 -5.44
C ASP A 54 -0.95 6.41 -4.22
N ALA A 55 -0.16 7.47 -4.42
CA ALA A 55 0.20 8.42 -3.38
C ALA A 55 -0.88 9.49 -3.12
N PHE A 56 -1.97 9.54 -3.89
CA PHE A 56 -2.98 10.60 -3.81
C PHE A 56 -3.53 10.78 -2.39
N GLY A 57 -4.03 9.70 -1.78
CA GLY A 57 -4.61 9.75 -0.43
C GLY A 57 -3.59 10.21 0.62
N THR A 58 -2.37 9.69 0.55
CA THR A 58 -1.28 10.07 1.44
C THR A 58 -0.96 11.57 1.33
N ARG A 59 -0.83 12.08 0.10
CA ARG A 59 -0.54 13.52 -0.15
C ARG A 59 -1.69 14.42 0.25
N LEU A 60 -2.93 13.99 0.01
CA LEU A 60 -4.13 14.73 0.42
C LEU A 60 -4.14 14.95 1.93
N LEU A 61 -3.94 13.87 2.70
CA LEU A 61 -3.91 13.94 4.16
C LEU A 61 -2.70 14.74 4.68
N ALA A 62 -1.52 14.55 4.07
CA ALA A 62 -0.31 15.28 4.43
C ALA A 62 -0.45 16.81 4.27
N ASN A 63 -1.27 17.26 3.31
CA ASN A 63 -1.54 18.67 3.11
C ASN A 63 -2.63 19.25 4.04
N LYS A 64 -3.51 18.38 4.58
CA LYS A 64 -4.65 18.82 5.39
C LYS A 64 -4.41 18.69 6.90
N PHE A 65 -3.63 17.70 7.31
CA PHE A 65 -3.48 17.36 8.72
C PHE A 65 -2.20 17.96 9.31
N PRO A 66 -2.28 18.59 10.49
CA PRO A 66 -1.11 19.09 11.20
C PRO A 66 -0.26 17.97 11.81
N GLU A 67 -0.84 16.81 11.98
CA GLU A 67 -0.19 15.61 12.54
C GLU A 67 -0.66 14.36 11.80
N MET A 68 0.28 13.54 11.34
CA MET A 68 -0.02 12.21 10.81
C MET A 68 1.23 11.33 10.78
N PHE A 69 1.01 10.03 10.62
CA PHE A 69 2.06 9.05 10.40
C PHE A 69 1.92 8.39 9.03
N ILE A 70 3.05 8.04 8.43
CA ILE A 70 3.12 7.30 7.18
C ILE A 70 4.15 6.19 7.34
N ALA A 71 3.75 4.95 7.12
CA ALA A 71 4.64 3.80 7.03
C ALA A 71 4.69 3.34 5.57
N ALA A 72 5.85 3.45 4.94
CA ALA A 72 6.08 3.02 3.57
C ALA A 72 7.07 1.88 3.49
N SER A 73 6.76 0.86 2.69
CA SER A 73 7.59 -0.33 2.53
C SER A 73 8.14 -0.44 1.11
N CYS A 74 9.41 -0.79 0.99
CA CYS A 74 10.06 -1.12 -0.27
C CYS A 74 10.05 -2.61 -0.61
N SER A 75 9.41 -3.44 0.23
CA SER A 75 9.43 -4.90 0.06
C SER A 75 8.87 -5.35 -1.28
N LYS A 76 7.76 -4.75 -1.73
CA LYS A 76 7.04 -5.20 -2.93
C LYS A 76 7.49 -4.44 -4.17
N ASN A 77 7.42 -3.11 -4.16
CA ASN A 77 7.71 -2.30 -5.35
C ASN A 77 9.19 -2.25 -5.75
N PHE A 78 10.11 -2.69 -4.89
CA PHE A 78 11.51 -2.95 -5.22
C PHE A 78 11.86 -4.45 -5.22
N GLY A 79 10.91 -5.35 -4.92
CA GLY A 79 11.16 -6.80 -4.88
C GLY A 79 12.13 -7.28 -3.80
N ILE A 80 12.43 -6.46 -2.80
CA ILE A 80 13.46 -6.71 -1.78
C ILE A 80 12.88 -7.15 -0.43
N TYR A 81 11.97 -8.08 -0.44
CA TYR A 81 11.21 -8.55 0.75
C TYR A 81 12.09 -8.90 1.94
N ARG A 82 13.25 -9.54 1.70
CA ARG A 82 14.16 -10.04 2.75
C ARG A 82 15.04 -8.96 3.34
N GLU A 83 15.23 -7.85 2.62
CA GLU A 83 16.09 -6.73 3.07
C GLU A 83 15.46 -5.91 4.19
N ARG A 84 14.19 -6.13 4.49
CA ARG A 84 13.44 -5.43 5.55
C ARG A 84 13.54 -3.91 5.45
N CYS A 85 13.43 -3.37 4.24
CA CYS A 85 13.58 -1.95 3.94
C CYS A 85 12.22 -1.23 3.88
N GLY A 86 12.13 -0.12 4.57
CA GLY A 86 10.98 0.77 4.61
C GLY A 86 11.31 2.04 5.38
N ILE A 87 10.33 2.93 5.51
CA ILE A 87 10.48 4.19 6.22
C ILE A 87 9.21 4.52 7.01
N VAL A 88 9.37 5.07 8.21
CA VAL A 88 8.30 5.75 8.94
C VAL A 88 8.56 7.24 8.88
N MET A 89 7.53 7.99 8.50
CA MET A 89 7.54 9.46 8.48
C MET A 89 6.46 9.96 9.42
N ALA A 90 6.76 11.05 10.13
CA ALA A 90 5.79 11.75 10.96
C ALA A 90 5.69 13.22 10.53
N ILE A 91 4.48 13.70 10.32
CA ILE A 91 4.17 15.12 10.21
C ILE A 91 3.80 15.60 11.60
N SER A 92 4.34 16.71 12.02
CA SER A 92 4.13 17.29 13.36
C SER A 92 3.72 18.76 13.21
N LYS A 93 2.97 19.26 14.20
CA LYS A 93 2.41 20.65 14.21
C LYS A 93 3.44 21.76 14.07
N ASN A 94 4.65 21.52 14.58
CA ASN A 94 5.73 22.50 14.56
C ASN A 94 7.11 21.82 14.70
N PRO A 95 8.22 22.54 14.48
CA PRO A 95 9.56 21.98 14.54
C PRO A 95 9.94 21.38 15.91
N ASP A 96 9.49 21.96 17.01
CA ASP A 96 9.83 21.48 18.35
C ASP A 96 9.21 20.08 18.61
N ILE A 97 7.95 19.93 18.25
CA ILE A 97 7.25 18.62 18.31
C ILE A 97 7.90 17.63 17.34
N SER A 98 8.33 18.08 16.16
CA SER A 98 9.04 17.22 15.20
C SER A 98 10.34 16.64 15.79
N ILE A 99 11.12 17.46 16.50
CA ILE A 99 12.35 17.00 17.18
C ILE A 99 12.03 15.94 18.23
N ILE A 100 11.01 16.18 19.06
CA ILE A 100 10.57 15.23 20.10
C ILE A 100 10.09 13.93 19.46
N THR A 101 9.26 14.02 18.42
CA THR A 101 8.73 12.86 17.67
C THR A 101 9.87 12.04 17.06
N GLN A 102 10.84 12.70 16.41
CA GLN A 102 12.03 12.04 15.87
C GLN A 102 12.85 11.33 16.96
N GLY A 103 13.01 11.97 18.11
CA GLY A 103 13.69 11.39 19.28
C GLY A 103 12.97 10.12 19.76
N ASN A 104 11.66 10.15 19.89
CA ASN A 104 10.84 9.02 20.30
C ASN A 104 10.89 7.87 19.28
N LEU A 105 10.77 8.16 17.97
CA LEU A 105 10.90 7.15 16.93
C LEU A 105 12.29 6.49 16.95
N SER A 106 13.35 7.28 17.12
CA SER A 106 14.71 6.78 17.24
C SER A 106 14.91 5.91 18.49
N TYR A 107 14.32 6.31 19.62
CA TYR A 107 14.35 5.52 20.85
C TYR A 107 13.65 4.18 20.68
N VAL A 108 12.43 4.16 20.15
CA VAL A 108 11.67 2.91 19.90
C VAL A 108 12.42 2.00 18.93
N ASN A 109 12.98 2.55 17.87
CA ASN A 109 13.83 1.81 16.93
C ASN A 109 15.03 1.17 17.62
N ARG A 110 15.71 1.94 18.47
CA ARG A 110 16.86 1.47 19.26
C ARG A 110 16.50 0.31 20.19
N GLN A 111 15.33 0.36 20.81
CA GLN A 111 14.86 -0.69 21.73
C GLN A 111 14.48 -1.98 21.00
N ASN A 112 14.05 -1.89 19.73
CA ASN A 112 13.61 -3.06 18.96
C ASN A 112 14.81 -3.84 18.37
N PHE A 113 15.69 -3.19 17.64
CA PHE A 113 16.76 -3.87 16.89
C PHE A 113 18.05 -3.06 16.75
N SER A 114 18.21 -2.00 17.55
CA SER A 114 19.41 -1.14 17.63
C SER A 114 19.63 -0.31 16.36
N PHE A 115 19.99 -0.94 15.23
CA PHE A 115 20.13 -0.34 13.91
C PHE A 115 19.55 -1.27 12.85
N PRO A 116 18.82 -0.71 11.85
CA PRO A 116 18.39 -1.49 10.70
C PRO A 116 19.60 -1.88 9.84
N PRO A 117 19.57 -3.03 9.15
CA PRO A 117 20.53 -3.33 8.09
C PRO A 117 20.50 -2.21 7.04
N ASP A 118 21.64 -1.77 6.54
CA ASP A 118 21.68 -0.67 5.56
C ASP A 118 21.64 -1.12 4.11
N HIS A 119 21.82 -2.40 3.82
CA HIS A 119 21.89 -2.94 2.46
C HIS A 119 20.65 -2.61 1.64
N GLY A 120 19.44 -2.91 2.13
CA GLY A 120 18.19 -2.58 1.43
C GLY A 120 18.02 -1.08 1.18
N ALA A 121 18.34 -0.24 2.16
CA ALA A 121 18.27 1.21 2.00
C ALA A 121 19.28 1.74 0.96
N ARG A 122 20.46 1.14 0.88
CA ARG A 122 21.47 1.47 -0.15
C ARG A 122 20.99 1.08 -1.55
N LEU A 123 20.40 -0.10 -1.72
CA LEU A 123 19.83 -0.54 -2.99
C LEU A 123 18.75 0.44 -3.48
N VAL A 124 17.77 0.76 -2.64
CA VAL A 124 16.71 1.73 -2.95
C VAL A 124 17.31 3.09 -3.29
N THR A 125 18.27 3.56 -2.49
CA THR A 125 18.91 4.87 -2.71
C THR A 125 19.66 4.90 -4.05
N MET A 126 20.36 3.83 -4.41
CA MET A 126 21.09 3.72 -5.67
C MET A 126 20.13 3.81 -6.85
N VAL A 127 19.06 3.02 -6.85
CA VAL A 127 18.03 3.05 -7.90
C VAL A 127 17.38 4.42 -8.03
N LEU A 128 16.98 5.04 -6.91
CA LEU A 128 16.26 6.31 -6.97
C LEU A 128 17.13 7.53 -7.30
N ARG A 129 18.44 7.48 -7.04
CA ARG A 129 19.38 8.58 -7.34
C ARG A 129 19.88 8.57 -8.77
N ASP A 130 19.96 7.43 -9.38
CA ASP A 130 20.36 7.29 -10.79
C ASP A 130 19.13 7.41 -11.69
N ALA A 131 19.17 8.29 -12.67
CA ALA A 131 18.02 8.57 -13.53
C ALA A 131 17.64 7.37 -14.41
N ASP A 132 18.64 6.64 -14.91
CA ASP A 132 18.42 5.51 -15.81
C ASP A 132 17.89 4.30 -15.02
N LEU A 133 18.50 3.98 -13.87
CA LEU A 133 18.01 2.91 -13.00
C LEU A 133 16.59 3.19 -12.46
N ARG A 134 16.30 4.45 -12.13
CA ARG A 134 14.95 4.83 -11.68
C ARG A 134 13.92 4.70 -12.80
N ALA A 135 14.27 5.08 -14.03
CA ALA A 135 13.38 4.94 -15.18
C ALA A 135 13.11 3.46 -15.50
N ASP A 136 14.13 2.63 -15.47
CA ASP A 136 14.03 1.19 -15.66
C ASP A 136 13.15 0.53 -14.59
N TRP A 137 13.43 0.79 -13.32
CA TRP A 137 12.61 0.34 -12.20
C TRP A 137 11.13 0.75 -12.35
N ALA A 138 10.87 2.01 -12.71
CA ALA A 138 9.49 2.49 -12.87
C ALA A 138 8.79 1.78 -14.03
N SER A 139 9.51 1.52 -15.13
CA SER A 139 8.99 0.77 -16.29
C SER A 139 8.67 -0.68 -15.95
N GLU A 140 9.56 -1.38 -15.23
CA GLU A 140 9.31 -2.76 -14.78
C GLU A 140 8.10 -2.83 -13.83
N LEU A 141 8.02 -1.91 -12.87
CA LEU A 141 6.89 -1.85 -11.92
C LEU A 141 5.56 -1.63 -12.65
N GLU A 142 5.54 -0.75 -13.65
CA GLU A 142 4.35 -0.52 -14.48
C GLU A 142 3.96 -1.77 -15.28
N GLN A 143 4.90 -2.51 -15.84
CA GLN A 143 4.63 -3.77 -16.54
C GLN A 143 4.00 -4.80 -15.60
N VAL A 144 4.52 -4.94 -14.38
CA VAL A 144 3.94 -5.83 -13.35
C VAL A 144 2.52 -5.39 -13.00
N ARG A 145 2.27 -4.09 -12.82
CA ARG A 145 0.94 -3.54 -12.54
C ARG A 145 -0.06 -3.89 -13.65
N ILE A 146 0.31 -3.66 -14.91
CA ILE A 146 -0.52 -3.99 -16.06
C ILE A 146 -0.82 -5.48 -16.12
N GLY A 147 0.20 -6.33 -15.97
CA GLY A 147 0.00 -7.79 -15.96
C GLY A 147 -0.95 -8.28 -14.87
N MET A 148 -0.92 -7.64 -13.68
CA MET A 148 -1.88 -7.95 -12.62
C MET A 148 -3.31 -7.51 -12.96
N LEU A 149 -3.49 -6.35 -13.60
CA LEU A 149 -4.81 -5.88 -14.04
C LEU A 149 -5.39 -6.80 -15.11
N ASP A 150 -4.58 -7.21 -16.07
CA ASP A 150 -4.99 -8.15 -17.12
C ASP A 150 -5.43 -9.50 -16.53
N ALA A 151 -4.64 -10.06 -15.59
CA ALA A 151 -5.00 -11.28 -14.91
C ALA A 151 -6.33 -11.16 -14.13
N ARG A 152 -6.59 -10.00 -13.49
CA ARG A 152 -7.85 -9.74 -12.78
C ARG A 152 -9.03 -9.65 -13.73
N THR A 153 -8.86 -8.96 -14.86
CA THR A 153 -9.90 -8.82 -15.87
C THR A 153 -10.25 -10.17 -16.46
N HIS A 154 -9.26 -10.95 -16.88
CA HIS A 154 -9.49 -12.30 -17.40
C HIS A 154 -10.16 -13.22 -16.37
N LEU A 155 -9.76 -13.13 -15.10
CA LEU A 155 -10.40 -13.91 -14.04
C LEU A 155 -11.86 -13.52 -13.84
N ALA A 156 -12.19 -12.22 -13.83
CA ALA A 156 -13.55 -11.74 -13.70
C ALA A 156 -14.43 -12.21 -14.87
N GLU A 157 -13.92 -12.11 -16.09
CA GLU A 157 -14.61 -12.56 -17.33
C GLU A 157 -14.82 -14.08 -17.32
N ALA A 158 -13.81 -14.86 -16.96
CA ALA A 158 -13.92 -16.32 -16.86
C ALA A 158 -14.97 -16.71 -15.82
N LEU A 159 -14.94 -16.13 -14.63
CA LEU A 159 -15.91 -16.40 -13.58
C LEU A 159 -17.32 -15.97 -13.98
N ARG A 160 -17.48 -14.85 -14.67
CA ARG A 160 -18.78 -14.40 -15.20
C ARG A 160 -19.35 -15.43 -16.18
N THR A 161 -18.53 -15.94 -17.08
CA THR A 161 -18.93 -16.92 -18.09
C THR A 161 -19.26 -18.28 -17.47
N GLU A 162 -18.34 -18.82 -16.67
CA GLU A 162 -18.49 -20.16 -16.07
C GLU A 162 -19.59 -20.22 -15.01
N CYS A 163 -19.76 -19.16 -14.23
CA CYS A 163 -20.78 -19.10 -13.18
C CYS A 163 -22.12 -18.52 -13.68
N ASN A 164 -22.17 -17.97 -14.91
CA ASN A 164 -23.30 -17.19 -15.43
C ASN A 164 -23.79 -16.15 -14.41
N SER A 165 -22.87 -15.37 -13.82
CA SER A 165 -23.14 -14.43 -12.74
C SER A 165 -22.15 -13.28 -12.73
N ASP A 166 -22.63 -12.08 -12.41
CA ASP A 166 -21.84 -10.86 -12.25
C ASP A 166 -21.20 -10.71 -10.84
N ARG A 167 -21.44 -11.70 -9.98
CA ARG A 167 -21.00 -11.67 -8.55
C ARG A 167 -19.53 -11.32 -8.37
N PHE A 168 -18.66 -11.69 -9.31
CA PHE A 168 -17.21 -11.55 -9.21
C PHE A 168 -16.64 -10.39 -10.06
N ASP A 169 -17.48 -9.58 -10.69
CA ASP A 169 -17.06 -8.46 -11.54
C ASP A 169 -16.19 -7.43 -10.81
N PHE A 170 -16.37 -7.31 -9.50
CA PHE A 170 -15.55 -6.43 -8.66
C PHE A 170 -14.07 -6.73 -8.78
N LEU A 171 -13.67 -7.96 -9.16
CA LEU A 171 -12.26 -8.32 -9.33
C LEU A 171 -11.57 -7.46 -10.38
N ALA A 172 -12.24 -7.10 -11.47
CA ALA A 172 -11.70 -6.23 -12.50
C ALA A 172 -11.46 -4.80 -12.00
N HIS A 173 -12.19 -4.38 -10.95
CA HIS A 173 -12.10 -3.04 -10.36
C HIS A 173 -11.16 -2.96 -9.15
N HIS A 174 -10.81 -4.10 -8.55
CA HIS A 174 -9.86 -4.16 -7.45
C HIS A 174 -8.42 -4.03 -7.95
N ARG A 175 -7.52 -3.67 -7.04
CA ARG A 175 -6.11 -3.41 -7.34
C ARG A 175 -5.17 -4.16 -6.41
N GLY A 176 -3.92 -4.31 -6.85
CA GLY A 176 -2.88 -4.96 -6.07
C GLY A 176 -2.94 -6.49 -6.12
N MET A 177 -2.22 -7.11 -5.22
CA MET A 177 -1.88 -8.56 -5.24
C MET A 177 -2.97 -9.46 -4.66
N PHE A 178 -3.98 -8.90 -3.97
CA PHE A 178 -4.97 -9.69 -3.22
C PHE A 178 -6.39 -9.45 -3.72
N SER A 179 -7.23 -10.45 -3.52
CA SER A 179 -8.68 -10.38 -3.70
C SER A 179 -9.37 -11.30 -2.73
N ARG A 180 -10.43 -10.82 -2.11
CA ARG A 180 -11.28 -11.62 -1.24
C ARG A 180 -12.55 -12.02 -1.97
N LEU A 181 -12.68 -13.29 -2.34
CA LEU A 181 -13.82 -13.80 -3.12
C LEU A 181 -15.10 -13.97 -2.28
N GLY A 182 -15.02 -13.88 -0.96
CA GLY A 182 -16.16 -14.16 -0.07
C GLY A 182 -16.55 -15.63 -0.03
N ALA A 183 -15.62 -16.53 -0.38
CA ALA A 183 -15.82 -17.98 -0.25
C ALA A 183 -15.78 -18.40 1.22
N THR A 184 -16.61 -19.38 1.59
CA THR A 184 -16.57 -20.01 2.90
C THR A 184 -15.38 -20.95 3.02
N GLU A 185 -14.98 -21.30 4.26
CA GLU A 185 -13.91 -22.27 4.48
C GLU A 185 -14.17 -23.61 3.78
N GLU A 186 -15.41 -24.09 3.81
CA GLU A 186 -15.81 -25.32 3.10
C GLU A 186 -15.61 -25.19 1.58
N GLN A 187 -15.96 -24.05 0.99
CA GLN A 187 -15.76 -23.79 -0.43
C GLN A 187 -14.27 -23.73 -0.79
N VAL A 188 -13.47 -23.08 0.04
CA VAL A 188 -12.01 -23.03 -0.14
C VAL A 188 -11.40 -24.42 -0.07
N ASN A 189 -11.81 -25.24 0.91
CA ASN A 189 -11.31 -26.61 1.08
C ASN A 189 -11.70 -27.52 -0.11
N ARG A 190 -12.83 -27.26 -0.77
CA ARG A 190 -13.24 -27.99 -1.98
C ARG A 190 -12.38 -27.66 -3.20
N LEU A 191 -11.80 -26.45 -3.25
CA LEU A 191 -10.88 -26.07 -4.35
C LEU A 191 -9.57 -26.87 -4.31
N GLY A 192 -9.27 -27.49 -3.16
CA GLY A 192 -8.06 -28.28 -2.95
C GLY A 192 -6.79 -27.43 -2.85
N PRO A 193 -5.64 -28.06 -2.56
CA PRO A 193 -4.38 -27.35 -2.60
C PRO A 193 -4.12 -26.87 -4.02
N PHE A 194 -3.68 -25.61 -4.15
CA PHE A 194 -3.27 -25.04 -5.43
C PHE A 194 -2.31 -26.04 -6.11
N LYS A 195 -2.75 -26.60 -7.24
CA LYS A 195 -1.80 -27.26 -8.13
C LYS A 195 -1.06 -26.12 -8.82
N GLU A 196 0.24 -26.06 -8.61
CA GLU A 196 1.10 -25.19 -9.43
C GLU A 196 0.77 -25.53 -10.89
N VAL A 197 0.33 -24.52 -11.62
CA VAL A 197 0.16 -24.65 -13.07
C VAL A 197 1.57 -24.74 -13.63
N PRO A 198 1.91 -25.78 -14.38
CA PRO A 198 3.25 -25.97 -14.91
C PRO A 198 3.66 -24.87 -15.88
#